data_63ffc46c9682c76f0b7e8d8438eaa687
#
_entry.id   63ffc46c9682c76f0b7e8d8438eaa687
#
_cell.length_a   1.000
_cell.length_b   1.000
_cell.length_c   1.000
_cell.angle_alpha   90.00
_cell.angle_beta   90.00
_cell.angle_gamma   90.00
#
_symmetry.space_group_name_H-M   'P 1'
#
loop_
_entity.id
_entity.type
_entity.pdbx_description
1 polymer ?
#
loop_
_entity_poly.entity_id
_entity_poly.type
_entity_poly.pdbx_seq_one_letter_code
_entity_poly.pdbx_strand_id
1 'polypeptide(L)'
;ENFDVEATQTIEIQDFVDVDAIHYTYFDKPYYLVPGKKAEKGYVLLRETLQRTGKVGISKVVIRTRQYLAALVPQDNGLILNLLRYAHELRDLKDYDLPSRELEDYKVTDRELEMAVNLVNTMTPQWGPEKYRDDYTEKLLAYIERKAEEGEQVQPPEERPAKPRAEVVDFMQLLKKSVEEKEKAKEPPKAPMVSSGKTKKARRKKASSS
;
A
#
# COMPACT_ATOMS: atom_id res chain seq x y z
N GLU A 1 -5.59 40.97 -18.95
CA GLU A 1 -4.37 40.40 -19.58
C GLU A 1 -4.55 38.89 -19.62
N ASN A 2 -4.73 38.34 -20.83
CA ASN A 2 -4.75 36.89 -21.02
C ASN A 2 -3.31 36.38 -20.90
N PHE A 3 -2.99 35.64 -19.84
CA PHE A 3 -1.79 34.82 -19.76
C PHE A 3 -2.02 33.56 -20.59
N ASP A 4 -1.93 33.65 -21.91
CA ASP A 4 -1.96 32.45 -22.76
C ASP A 4 -0.57 31.82 -22.74
N VAL A 5 -0.44 30.72 -22.07
CA VAL A 5 0.71 29.85 -22.22
C VAL A 5 0.50 29.07 -23.53
N GLU A 6 1.35 29.34 -24.53
CA GLU A 6 1.29 28.62 -25.80
C GLU A 6 1.35 27.11 -25.54
N ALA A 7 0.37 26.39 -26.04
CA ALA A 7 0.32 24.94 -25.97
C ALA A 7 1.41 24.37 -26.90
N THR A 8 2.59 24.19 -26.38
CA THR A 8 3.67 23.51 -27.11
C THR A 8 3.35 22.01 -27.11
N GLN A 9 3.24 21.41 -28.31
CA GLN A 9 3.10 19.94 -28.45
C GLN A 9 4.43 19.19 -28.17
N THR A 10 5.41 19.88 -27.61
CA THR A 10 6.75 19.37 -27.31
C THR A 10 6.96 19.29 -25.81
N ILE A 11 7.61 18.25 -25.38
CA ILE A 11 8.08 18.09 -24.00
C ILE A 11 9.51 18.63 -23.95
N GLU A 12 9.70 19.75 -23.27
CA GLU A 12 11.01 20.36 -23.11
C GLU A 12 11.68 19.82 -21.84
N ILE A 13 12.69 18.96 -22.03
CA ILE A 13 13.48 18.44 -20.90
C ILE A 13 14.48 19.52 -20.50
N GLN A 14 14.47 19.89 -19.22
CA GLN A 14 15.35 20.92 -18.66
C GLN A 14 16.56 20.29 -17.98
N ASP A 15 16.36 19.22 -17.20
CA ASP A 15 17.37 18.59 -16.39
C ASP A 15 17.20 17.06 -16.35
N PHE A 16 18.23 16.35 -15.90
CA PHE A 16 18.18 14.94 -15.56
C PHE A 16 18.62 14.75 -14.12
N VAL A 17 17.83 14.01 -13.35
CA VAL A 17 18.09 13.72 -11.94
C VAL A 17 17.94 12.23 -11.65
N ASP A 18 18.47 11.79 -10.51
CA ASP A 18 18.19 10.43 -10.02
C ASP A 18 16.72 10.32 -9.60
N VAL A 19 16.09 9.20 -9.91
CA VAL A 19 14.66 9.01 -9.54
C VAL A 19 14.46 9.13 -8.04
N ASP A 20 15.39 8.62 -7.25
CA ASP A 20 15.34 8.64 -5.78
C ASP A 20 15.55 10.05 -5.18
N ALA A 21 16.05 10.99 -5.98
CA ALA A 21 16.15 12.39 -5.56
C ALA A 21 14.79 13.09 -5.51
N ILE A 22 13.77 12.54 -6.18
CA ILE A 22 12.42 13.11 -6.18
C ILE A 22 11.61 12.44 -5.07
N HIS A 23 11.33 13.18 -4.01
CA HIS A 23 10.50 12.66 -2.94
C HIS A 23 9.08 12.32 -3.46
N TYR A 24 8.51 11.19 -3.01
CA TYR A 24 7.22 10.68 -3.52
C TYR A 24 6.05 11.67 -3.39
N THR A 25 6.10 12.61 -2.45
CA THR A 25 5.07 13.65 -2.26
C THR A 25 4.94 14.61 -3.44
N TYR A 26 5.98 14.72 -4.27
CA TYR A 26 5.94 15.55 -5.46
C TYR A 26 5.16 14.92 -6.62
N PHE A 27 5.09 13.58 -6.68
CA PHE A 27 4.36 12.90 -7.75
C PHE A 27 2.85 13.12 -7.63
N ASP A 28 2.23 13.44 -8.76
CA ASP A 28 0.78 13.71 -8.82
C ASP A 28 0.07 12.71 -9.74
N LYS A 29 0.16 12.90 -11.06
CA LYS A 29 -0.63 12.13 -12.02
C LYS A 29 0.23 11.59 -13.15
N PRO A 30 0.19 10.25 -13.41
CA PRO A 30 0.93 9.65 -14.50
C PRO A 30 0.14 9.70 -15.83
N TYR A 31 0.89 9.85 -16.93
CA TYR A 31 0.41 9.74 -18.31
C TYR A 31 1.35 8.85 -19.10
N TYR A 32 0.80 7.95 -19.92
CA TYR A 32 1.60 7.15 -20.84
C TYR A 32 1.92 7.97 -22.08
N LEU A 33 3.20 8.01 -22.47
CA LEU A 33 3.63 8.66 -23.69
C LEU A 33 3.65 7.68 -24.85
N VAL A 34 2.99 8.04 -25.93
CA VAL A 34 3.00 7.30 -27.18
C VAL A 34 3.72 8.13 -28.23
N PRO A 35 4.76 7.60 -28.89
CA PRO A 35 5.47 8.35 -29.92
C PRO A 35 4.56 8.64 -31.11
N GLY A 36 4.62 9.87 -31.63
CA GLY A 36 3.99 10.22 -32.89
C GLY A 36 4.71 9.56 -34.09
N LYS A 37 4.06 9.57 -35.26
CA LYS A 37 4.67 9.09 -36.51
C LYS A 37 6.02 9.76 -36.75
N LYS A 38 7.07 8.98 -37.02
CA LYS A 38 8.47 9.41 -37.23
C LYS A 38 9.25 9.84 -35.96
N ALA A 39 8.64 9.80 -34.76
CA ALA A 39 9.32 10.11 -33.50
C ALA A 39 9.85 8.87 -32.76
N GLU A 40 9.61 7.67 -33.28
CA GLU A 40 9.92 6.39 -32.63
C GLU A 40 11.41 6.25 -32.27
N LYS A 41 12.32 6.63 -33.19
CA LYS A 41 13.76 6.55 -32.94
C LYS A 41 14.20 7.41 -31.75
N GLY A 42 13.72 8.64 -31.67
CA GLY A 42 14.02 9.56 -30.55
C GLY A 42 13.45 9.06 -29.24
N TYR A 43 12.21 8.54 -29.29
CA TYR A 43 11.54 7.95 -28.14
C TYR A 43 12.31 6.76 -27.56
N VAL A 44 12.69 5.80 -28.42
CA VAL A 44 13.45 4.62 -28.01
C VAL A 44 14.82 5.00 -27.46
N LEU A 45 15.52 5.93 -28.16
CA LEU A 45 16.84 6.41 -27.69
C LEU A 45 16.74 7.05 -26.30
N LEU A 46 15.76 7.92 -26.08
CA LEU A 46 15.54 8.57 -24.78
C LEU A 46 15.23 7.52 -23.70
N ARG A 47 14.29 6.63 -23.96
CA ARG A 47 13.91 5.56 -23.02
C ARG A 47 15.12 4.74 -22.60
N GLU A 48 15.89 4.21 -23.57
CA GLU A 48 17.06 3.38 -23.30
C GLU A 48 18.14 4.14 -22.54
N THR A 49 18.33 5.41 -22.86
CA THR A 49 19.30 6.25 -22.15
C THR A 49 18.92 6.44 -20.70
N LEU A 50 17.65 6.77 -20.43
CA LEU A 50 17.14 6.93 -19.06
C LEU A 50 17.21 5.63 -18.27
N GLN A 51 16.86 4.50 -18.88
CA GLN A 51 16.97 3.17 -18.24
C GLN A 51 18.41 2.83 -17.87
N ARG A 52 19.37 3.02 -18.81
CA ARG A 52 20.77 2.69 -18.58
C ARG A 52 21.44 3.58 -17.54
N THR A 53 21.01 4.83 -17.46
CA THR A 53 21.59 5.80 -16.52
C THR A 53 20.90 5.84 -15.16
N GLY A 54 19.73 5.20 -15.03
CA GLY A 54 18.90 5.31 -13.82
C GLY A 54 18.34 6.72 -13.58
N LYS A 55 18.37 7.57 -14.61
CA LYS A 55 17.93 8.97 -14.52
C LYS A 55 16.50 9.14 -15.02
N VAL A 56 15.88 10.23 -14.58
CA VAL A 56 14.59 10.72 -15.08
C VAL A 56 14.78 12.15 -15.63
N GLY A 57 14.01 12.48 -16.66
CA GLY A 57 14.07 13.84 -17.25
C GLY A 57 13.06 14.76 -16.56
N ILE A 58 13.52 15.89 -16.05
CA ILE A 58 12.64 16.95 -15.54
C ILE A 58 12.25 17.86 -16.69
N SER A 59 10.96 18.09 -16.86
CA SER A 59 10.39 18.82 -17.98
C SER A 59 9.26 19.75 -17.56
N LYS A 60 9.00 20.75 -18.41
CA LYS A 60 7.76 21.53 -18.35
C LYS A 60 6.85 21.11 -19.49
N VAL A 61 5.59 20.93 -19.20
CA VAL A 61 4.58 20.53 -20.17
C VAL A 61 3.34 21.39 -20.02
N VAL A 62 2.72 21.70 -21.14
CA VAL A 62 1.45 22.43 -21.16
C VAL A 62 0.34 21.45 -21.49
N ILE A 63 -0.60 21.28 -20.54
CA ILE A 63 -1.78 20.47 -20.74
C ILE A 63 -3.00 21.39 -20.71
N ARG A 64 -3.69 21.47 -21.84
CA ARG A 64 -4.76 22.46 -22.10
C ARG A 64 -4.18 23.88 -22.05
N THR A 65 -4.45 24.62 -20.97
CA THR A 65 -4.04 26.01 -20.78
C THR A 65 -3.11 26.21 -19.58
N ARG A 66 -2.68 25.12 -18.94
CA ARG A 66 -1.85 25.19 -17.72
C ARG A 66 -0.51 24.50 -17.92
N GLN A 67 0.55 25.18 -17.48
CA GLN A 67 1.88 24.60 -17.42
C GLN A 67 2.05 23.77 -16.15
N TYR A 68 2.67 22.59 -16.31
CA TYR A 68 2.99 21.66 -15.23
C TYR A 68 4.47 21.33 -15.25
N LEU A 69 5.03 21.09 -14.08
CA LEU A 69 6.29 20.39 -13.94
C LEU A 69 6.03 18.90 -14.11
N ALA A 70 6.92 18.17 -14.75
CA ALA A 70 6.75 16.74 -14.97
C ALA A 70 8.10 16.01 -14.95
N ALA A 71 8.06 14.74 -14.57
CA ALA A 71 9.17 13.80 -14.68
C ALA A 71 8.89 12.80 -15.80
N LEU A 72 9.87 12.62 -16.70
CA LEU A 72 9.90 11.56 -17.69
C LEU A 72 10.60 10.35 -17.10
N VAL A 73 9.82 9.30 -16.82
CA VAL A 73 10.28 8.09 -16.15
C VAL A 73 10.22 6.92 -17.13
N PRO A 74 11.33 6.21 -17.37
CA PRO A 74 11.29 4.99 -18.17
C PRO A 74 10.67 3.85 -17.36
N GLN A 75 9.72 3.14 -17.94
CA GLN A 75 9.11 1.96 -17.34
C GLN A 75 8.87 0.88 -18.39
N ASP A 76 9.43 -0.28 -18.22
CA ASP A 76 9.35 -1.39 -19.17
C ASP A 76 9.67 -0.93 -20.62
N ASN A 77 8.73 -1.10 -21.53
CA ASN A 77 8.84 -0.67 -22.92
C ASN A 77 8.35 0.76 -23.17
N GLY A 78 8.00 1.50 -22.12
CA GLY A 78 7.37 2.81 -22.22
C GLY A 78 8.11 3.95 -21.56
N LEU A 79 7.63 5.16 -21.82
CA LEU A 79 7.93 6.37 -21.07
C LEU A 79 6.65 6.85 -20.40
N ILE A 80 6.76 7.16 -19.11
CA ILE A 80 5.68 7.76 -18.34
C ILE A 80 6.03 9.22 -18.08
N LEU A 81 5.12 10.10 -18.39
CA LEU A 81 5.14 11.49 -17.98
C LEU A 81 4.36 11.59 -16.66
N ASN A 82 5.07 11.72 -15.55
CA ASN A 82 4.42 11.88 -14.26
C ASN A 82 4.43 13.36 -13.89
N LEU A 83 3.25 13.97 -13.74
CA LEU A 83 3.14 15.35 -13.30
C LEU A 83 3.70 15.48 -11.89
N LEU A 84 4.41 16.58 -11.66
CA LEU A 84 4.98 16.90 -10.36
C LEU A 84 4.30 18.15 -9.79
N ARG A 85 4.12 18.17 -8.49
CA ARG A 85 3.75 19.37 -7.75
C ARG A 85 4.94 20.33 -7.68
N TYR A 86 4.66 21.61 -7.73
CA TYR A 86 5.66 22.62 -7.40
C TYR A 86 5.90 22.65 -5.87
N ALA A 87 7.07 23.10 -5.45
CA ALA A 87 7.42 23.17 -4.03
C ALA A 87 6.41 23.97 -3.19
N HIS A 88 5.83 25.04 -3.77
CA HIS A 88 4.83 25.87 -3.09
C HIS A 88 3.44 25.21 -2.95
N GLU A 89 3.18 24.10 -3.65
CA GLU A 89 1.94 23.33 -3.54
C GLU A 89 2.01 22.28 -2.40
N LEU A 90 3.20 22.05 -1.86
CA LEU A 90 3.42 21.15 -0.73
C LEU A 90 3.47 21.95 0.58
N ARG A 91 2.86 21.40 1.61
CA ARG A 91 2.99 21.93 2.97
C ARG A 91 4.21 21.31 3.63
N ASP A 92 4.95 22.13 4.38
CA ASP A 92 6.07 21.62 5.19
C ASP A 92 5.53 20.82 6.38
N LEU A 93 6.16 19.71 6.71
CA LEU A 93 5.84 18.92 7.91
C LEU A 93 6.03 19.74 9.20
N LYS A 94 6.86 20.77 9.17
CA LYS A 94 7.05 21.69 10.30
C LYS A 94 5.83 22.53 10.64
N ASP A 95 4.88 22.66 9.69
CA ASP A 95 3.62 23.38 9.90
C ASP A 95 2.61 22.56 10.74
N TYR A 96 2.96 21.32 11.07
CA TYR A 96 2.12 20.42 11.84
C TYR A 96 2.74 20.11 13.20
N ASP A 97 1.89 20.02 14.21
CA ASP A 97 2.27 19.56 15.54
C ASP A 97 2.43 18.03 15.53
N LEU A 98 3.61 17.58 15.12
CA LEU A 98 3.94 16.16 15.04
C LEU A 98 4.72 15.72 16.28
N PRO A 99 4.52 14.47 16.72
CA PRO A 99 5.31 13.89 17.80
C PRO A 99 6.81 13.99 17.53
N SER A 100 7.61 14.18 18.58
CA SER A 100 9.07 14.17 18.48
C SER A 100 9.57 12.81 17.92
N ARG A 101 10.83 12.78 17.47
CA ARG A 101 11.46 11.53 17.02
C ARG A 101 12.03 10.69 18.16
N GLU A 102 12.13 11.27 19.34
CA GLU A 102 12.74 10.63 20.51
C GLU A 102 11.75 9.60 21.09
N LEU A 103 12.10 8.33 21.01
CA LEU A 103 11.24 7.22 21.46
C LEU A 103 11.01 7.28 22.98
N GLU A 104 11.98 7.81 23.71
CA GLU A 104 11.96 7.96 25.15
C GLU A 104 10.82 8.86 25.63
N ASP A 105 10.49 9.92 24.88
CA ASP A 105 9.39 10.85 25.18
C ASP A 105 8.04 10.11 25.25
N TYR A 106 7.93 9.00 24.52
CA TYR A 106 6.72 8.18 24.41
C TYR A 106 6.83 6.86 25.19
N LYS A 107 7.93 6.65 25.93
CA LYS A 107 8.18 5.41 26.69
C LYS A 107 8.12 4.15 25.82
N VAL A 108 8.52 4.26 24.56
CA VAL A 108 8.63 3.12 23.65
C VAL A 108 9.89 2.33 24.03
N THR A 109 9.70 1.07 24.40
CA THR A 109 10.81 0.18 24.77
C THR A 109 11.38 -0.55 23.56
N ASP A 110 12.66 -0.93 23.61
CA ASP A 110 13.31 -1.74 22.56
C ASP A 110 12.54 -3.05 22.28
N ARG A 111 12.01 -3.67 23.32
CA ARG A 111 11.20 -4.88 23.19
C ARG A 111 9.92 -4.66 22.38
N GLU A 112 9.23 -3.55 22.62
CA GLU A 112 8.02 -3.18 21.84
C GLU A 112 8.38 -2.90 20.39
N LEU A 113 9.52 -2.23 20.16
CA LEU A 113 10.01 -1.95 18.82
C LEU A 113 10.37 -3.26 18.06
N GLU A 114 11.11 -4.18 18.69
CA GLU A 114 11.41 -5.48 18.10
C GLU A 114 10.15 -6.28 17.76
N MET A 115 9.16 -6.27 18.64
CA MET A 115 7.89 -6.95 18.41
C MET A 115 7.12 -6.32 17.26
N ALA A 116 7.10 -4.99 17.15
CA ALA A 116 6.48 -4.28 16.06
C ALA A 116 7.17 -4.59 14.71
N VAL A 117 8.50 -4.59 14.68
CA VAL A 117 9.30 -4.97 13.50
C VAL A 117 8.98 -6.40 13.07
N ASN A 118 8.92 -7.36 14.00
CA ASN A 118 8.57 -8.74 13.70
C ASN A 118 7.15 -8.88 13.15
N LEU A 119 6.19 -8.12 13.69
CA LEU A 119 4.83 -8.09 13.17
C LEU A 119 4.79 -7.58 11.72
N VAL A 120 5.43 -6.45 11.44
CA VAL A 120 5.52 -5.87 10.10
C VAL A 120 6.14 -6.86 9.12
N ASN A 121 7.27 -7.47 9.48
CA ASN A 121 7.95 -8.47 8.62
C ASN A 121 7.06 -9.69 8.32
N THR A 122 6.26 -10.13 9.31
CA THR A 122 5.34 -11.25 9.13
C THR A 122 4.16 -10.89 8.22
N MET A 123 3.75 -9.62 8.23
CA MET A 123 2.64 -9.09 7.43
C MET A 123 3.07 -8.47 6.10
N THR A 124 4.35 -8.62 5.71
CA THR A 124 4.88 -8.05 4.46
C THR A 124 4.80 -9.08 3.33
N PRO A 125 3.69 -9.16 2.58
CA PRO A 125 3.60 -9.97 1.36
C PRO A 125 4.26 -9.25 0.19
N GLN A 126 4.47 -9.97 -0.89
CA GLN A 126 4.85 -9.33 -2.15
C GLN A 126 3.72 -8.38 -2.61
N TRP A 127 4.10 -7.17 -3.05
CA TRP A 127 3.18 -6.20 -3.60
C TRP A 127 2.46 -6.77 -4.84
N GLY A 128 1.13 -6.65 -4.85
CA GLY A 128 0.27 -7.04 -5.96
C GLY A 128 -1.01 -6.21 -5.89
N PRO A 129 -1.19 -5.21 -6.77
CA PRO A 129 -2.35 -4.30 -6.73
C PRO A 129 -3.67 -5.04 -6.88
N GLU A 130 -3.68 -6.17 -7.58
CA GLU A 130 -4.86 -7.03 -7.80
C GLU A 130 -5.43 -7.65 -6.52
N LYS A 131 -4.66 -7.64 -5.42
CA LYS A 131 -5.11 -8.11 -4.09
C LYS A 131 -6.04 -7.12 -3.41
N TYR A 132 -6.01 -5.86 -3.83
CA TYR A 132 -6.79 -4.78 -3.24
C TYR A 132 -7.99 -4.48 -4.13
N ARG A 133 -9.19 -4.83 -3.63
CA ARG A 133 -10.44 -4.63 -4.34
C ARG A 133 -11.11 -3.33 -3.94
N ASP A 134 -11.78 -2.70 -4.89
CA ASP A 134 -12.65 -1.56 -4.63
C ASP A 134 -14.03 -2.06 -4.19
N ASP A 135 -14.14 -2.42 -2.92
CA ASP A 135 -15.40 -2.90 -2.33
C ASP A 135 -16.55 -1.89 -2.46
N TYR A 136 -16.24 -0.60 -2.57
CA TYR A 136 -17.27 0.42 -2.74
C TYR A 136 -17.90 0.32 -4.13
N THR A 137 -17.08 0.28 -5.16
CA THR A 137 -17.57 0.14 -6.55
C THR A 137 -18.32 -1.18 -6.74
N GLU A 138 -17.84 -2.30 -6.20
CA GLU A 138 -18.54 -3.58 -6.26
C GLU A 138 -19.92 -3.50 -5.60
N LYS A 139 -20.02 -2.94 -4.40
CA LYS A 139 -21.30 -2.76 -3.69
C LYS A 139 -22.25 -1.80 -4.40
N LEU A 140 -21.70 -0.74 -5.00
CA LEU A 140 -22.48 0.22 -5.75
C LEU A 140 -23.08 -0.41 -7.01
N LEU A 141 -22.29 -1.17 -7.78
CA LEU A 141 -22.77 -1.88 -8.96
C LEU A 141 -23.87 -2.87 -8.59
N ALA A 142 -23.67 -3.71 -7.58
CA ALA A 142 -24.67 -4.65 -7.10
C ALA A 142 -25.96 -3.94 -6.63
N TYR A 143 -25.85 -2.75 -6.02
CA TYR A 143 -27.00 -1.95 -5.64
C TYR A 143 -27.77 -1.43 -6.87
N ILE A 144 -27.05 -0.93 -7.88
CA ILE A 144 -27.64 -0.42 -9.12
C ILE A 144 -28.35 -1.54 -9.88
N GLU A 145 -27.72 -2.72 -10.02
CA GLU A 145 -28.30 -3.90 -10.65
C GLU A 145 -29.61 -4.32 -9.97
N ARG A 146 -29.59 -4.44 -8.65
CA ARG A 146 -30.80 -4.76 -7.89
C ARG A 146 -31.92 -3.73 -8.07
N LYS A 147 -31.59 -2.44 -8.07
CA LYS A 147 -32.57 -1.38 -8.28
C LYS A 147 -33.14 -1.36 -9.70
N ALA A 148 -32.33 -1.70 -10.69
CA ALA A 148 -32.77 -1.85 -12.07
C ALA A 148 -33.75 -3.03 -12.21
N GLU A 149 -33.51 -4.14 -11.53
CA GLU A 149 -34.41 -5.31 -11.51
C GLU A 149 -35.73 -5.01 -10.78
N GLU A 150 -35.69 -4.24 -9.68
CA GLU A 150 -36.88 -3.83 -8.92
C GLU A 150 -37.74 -2.78 -9.65
N GLY A 151 -37.26 -2.20 -10.77
CA GLY A 151 -38.00 -1.20 -11.59
C GLY A 151 -38.20 0.14 -10.89
N GLU A 152 -37.54 0.40 -9.77
CA GLU A 152 -37.59 1.69 -9.07
C GLU A 152 -36.70 2.75 -9.75
N GLN A 153 -37.23 3.94 -9.98
CA GLN A 153 -36.41 5.08 -10.37
C GLN A 153 -35.39 5.36 -9.29
N VAL A 154 -34.11 5.43 -9.68
CA VAL A 154 -33.01 5.73 -8.75
C VAL A 154 -33.20 7.15 -8.23
N GLN A 155 -33.73 7.30 -7.02
CA GLN A 155 -33.58 8.54 -6.28
C GLN A 155 -32.14 8.63 -5.79
N PRO A 156 -31.48 9.81 -5.90
CA PRO A 156 -30.14 9.98 -5.33
C PRO A 156 -30.16 9.55 -3.86
N PRO A 157 -29.16 8.83 -3.37
CA PRO A 157 -29.10 8.46 -1.97
C PRO A 157 -29.17 9.73 -1.13
N GLU A 158 -30.16 9.81 -0.23
CA GLU A 158 -30.13 10.82 0.81
C GLU A 158 -28.77 10.79 1.50
N GLU A 159 -28.14 11.95 1.67
CA GLU A 159 -26.89 12.08 2.39
C GLU A 159 -27.05 11.46 3.79
N ARG A 160 -26.67 10.20 3.91
CA ARG A 160 -26.60 9.57 5.23
C ARG A 160 -25.46 10.22 5.99
N PRO A 161 -25.69 10.60 7.24
CA PRO A 161 -24.62 11.14 8.07
C PRO A 161 -23.43 10.16 8.00
N ALA A 162 -22.25 10.72 7.74
CA ALA A 162 -21.02 9.97 7.59
C ALA A 162 -20.90 8.96 8.74
N LYS A 163 -20.88 7.66 8.41
CA LYS A 163 -20.54 6.63 9.40
C LYS A 163 -19.21 7.01 10.02
N PRO A 164 -19.04 6.82 11.33
CA PRO A 164 -17.77 7.12 11.97
C PRO A 164 -16.66 6.47 11.16
N ARG A 165 -15.58 7.24 10.95
CA ARG A 165 -14.38 6.82 10.24
C ARG A 165 -14.03 5.39 10.61
N ALA A 166 -13.67 4.60 9.61
CA ALA A 166 -13.20 3.23 9.79
C ALA A 166 -12.32 3.18 11.05
N GLU A 167 -12.63 2.24 11.95
CA GLU A 167 -11.80 2.02 13.13
C GLU A 167 -10.36 1.92 12.64
N VAL A 168 -9.56 2.88 13.06
CA VAL A 168 -8.11 2.79 12.91
C VAL A 168 -7.77 1.51 13.63
N VAL A 169 -7.37 0.48 12.88
CA VAL A 169 -6.94 -0.78 13.49
C VAL A 169 -5.84 -0.40 14.47
N ASP A 170 -6.15 -0.50 15.76
CA ASP A 170 -5.23 -0.10 16.80
C ASP A 170 -4.01 -1.01 16.71
N PHE A 171 -2.91 -0.46 16.19
CA PHE A 171 -1.65 -1.18 16.05
C PHE A 171 -1.22 -1.85 17.37
N MET A 172 -1.52 -1.21 18.51
CA MET A 172 -1.28 -1.77 19.83
C MET A 172 -2.14 -3.00 20.12
N GLN A 173 -3.37 -3.07 19.60
CA GLN A 173 -4.21 -4.27 19.73
C GLN A 173 -3.68 -5.42 18.88
N LEU A 174 -3.24 -5.15 17.64
CA LEU A 174 -2.60 -6.14 16.79
C LEU A 174 -1.30 -6.66 17.43
N LEU A 175 -0.52 -5.77 18.00
CA LEU A 175 0.72 -6.10 18.70
C LEU A 175 0.45 -7.00 19.91
N LYS A 176 -0.52 -6.66 20.76
CA LYS A 176 -0.94 -7.48 21.92
C LYS A 176 -1.42 -8.87 21.48
N LYS A 177 -2.26 -8.94 20.45
CA LYS A 177 -2.77 -10.20 19.92
C LYS A 177 -1.66 -11.11 19.37
N SER A 178 -0.69 -10.54 18.65
CA SER A 178 0.48 -11.27 18.15
C SER A 178 1.38 -11.79 19.27
N VAL A 179 1.49 -11.05 20.38
CA VAL A 179 2.22 -11.49 21.59
C VAL A 179 1.53 -12.64 22.25
N GLU A 180 0.22 -12.52 22.50
CA GLU A 180 -0.58 -13.57 23.14
C GLU A 180 -0.58 -14.88 22.33
N GLU A 181 -0.62 -14.81 21.01
CA GLU A 181 -0.52 -15.97 20.14
C GLU A 181 0.86 -16.65 20.23
N LYS A 182 1.94 -15.88 20.32
CA LYS A 182 3.30 -16.42 20.49
C LYS A 182 3.54 -16.99 21.89
N GLU A 183 2.94 -16.43 22.93
CA GLU A 183 3.01 -16.98 24.29
C GLU A 183 2.24 -18.30 24.39
N LYS A 184 1.04 -18.38 23.79
CA LYS A 184 0.27 -19.63 23.71
C LYS A 184 0.96 -20.74 22.91
N ALA A 185 1.73 -20.37 21.86
CA ALA A 185 2.51 -21.33 21.08
C ALA A 185 3.76 -21.84 21.79
N LYS A 186 4.22 -21.19 22.88
CA LYS A 186 5.37 -21.61 23.71
C LYS A 186 4.99 -22.46 24.92
N GLU A 187 3.70 -22.60 25.27
CA GLU A 187 3.31 -23.58 26.28
C GLU A 187 3.41 -24.99 25.70
N PRO A 188 4.23 -25.88 26.27
CA PRO A 188 4.30 -27.26 25.82
C PRO A 188 2.93 -27.91 26.04
N PRO A 189 2.46 -28.81 25.15
CA PRO A 189 1.16 -29.48 25.31
C PRO A 189 1.14 -30.23 26.64
N LYS A 190 0.21 -29.90 27.51
CA LYS A 190 -0.04 -30.66 28.76
C LYS A 190 -0.32 -32.10 28.38
N ALA A 191 0.59 -33.00 28.76
CA ALA A 191 0.42 -34.42 28.56
C ALA A 191 -0.89 -34.89 29.24
N PRO A 192 -1.68 -35.77 28.60
CA PRO A 192 -2.90 -36.28 29.19
C PRO A 192 -2.54 -37.09 30.42
N MET A 193 -3.11 -36.73 31.57
CA MET A 193 -3.03 -37.52 32.80
C MET A 193 -3.62 -38.92 32.54
N VAL A 194 -2.76 -39.92 32.49
CA VAL A 194 -3.15 -41.32 32.43
C VAL A 194 -3.67 -41.68 33.82
N SER A 195 -4.98 -41.87 33.94
CA SER A 195 -5.61 -42.40 35.15
C SER A 195 -5.16 -43.83 35.36
N SER A 196 -4.44 -44.07 36.45
CA SER A 196 -4.04 -45.40 36.89
C SER A 196 -5.27 -46.26 37.26
N GLY A 197 -5.71 -47.11 36.34
CA GLY A 197 -6.70 -48.13 36.59
C GLY A 197 -6.14 -49.25 37.48
N LYS A 198 -6.77 -49.49 38.62
CA LYS A 198 -6.47 -50.55 39.57
C LYS A 198 -6.49 -51.95 38.91
N THR A 199 -5.34 -52.60 38.88
CA THR A 199 -5.22 -54.04 38.51
C THR A 199 -5.82 -54.93 39.58
N LYS A 200 -6.91 -55.61 39.28
CA LYS A 200 -7.45 -56.71 40.05
C LYS A 200 -6.56 -57.95 39.92
N LYS A 201 -6.06 -58.43 41.09
CA LYS A 201 -5.23 -59.59 41.27
C LYS A 201 -6.07 -60.86 41.04
N ALA A 202 -5.88 -61.56 39.93
CA ALA A 202 -6.49 -62.88 39.70
C ALA A 202 -5.64 -63.99 40.33
N ARG A 203 -6.28 -64.75 41.16
CA ARG A 203 -5.78 -65.86 41.99
C ARG A 203 -5.57 -67.14 41.15
N ARG A 204 -4.34 -67.56 41.03
CA ARG A 204 -3.97 -68.81 40.35
C ARG A 204 -4.27 -69.99 41.19
N LYS A 205 -5.24 -70.88 40.82
CA LYS A 205 -5.45 -72.21 41.36
C LYS A 205 -4.49 -73.15 40.64
N LYS A 206 -3.69 -73.87 41.45
CA LYS A 206 -2.96 -75.10 41.09
C LYS A 206 -3.96 -76.24 40.93
N ALA A 207 -3.79 -77.03 39.92
CA ALA A 207 -4.24 -78.43 39.93
C ALA A 207 -3.15 -79.29 39.29
N SER A 208 -2.74 -80.30 39.97
CA SER A 208 -1.72 -81.30 39.72
C SER A 208 -2.34 -82.56 39.07
N SER A 209 -1.43 -83.36 38.51
CA SER A 209 -1.54 -84.83 38.21
C SER A 209 -2.17 -85.16 36.84
N SER A 210 -1.68 -85.91 36.02
CA SER A 210 -0.83 -87.12 36.04
C SER A 210 -0.11 -87.25 34.73
#